data_f0d14f492922721acbf258ffd323ca9d
#
_entry.id   f0d14f492922721acbf258ffd323ca9d
#
_cell.length_a   1.000
_cell.length_b   1.000
_cell.length_c   1.000
_cell.angle_alpha   90.00
_cell.angle_beta   90.00
_cell.angle_gamma   90.00
#
_symmetry.space_group_name_H-M   'P 1'
#
loop_
_entity.id
_entity.type
_entity.pdbx_description
1 polymer ?
#
loop_
_entity_poly.entity_id
_entity_poly.type
_entity_poly.pdbx_seq_one_letter_code
_entity_poly.pdbx_strand_id
1 'polypeptide(L)'
;MYSKRTKWICVLLTLLPIPLGLLLGLRDMGLGFIEPISMALVLLLCMHMTEGEEKNKKVNQLVIWLLPILSNGCFFLSYALNQGLRFSVMRVMVGFFGLMMVVIGNYMPKCRQNPVIGIRISWTLESENNWNATHRMAGPLWVLLGAGILLSLPFSETVCMAAFFVGFALMVLVPTVYS
;
A
#
# COMPACT_ATOMS: atom_id res chain seq x y z
N MET A 1 -11.38 -9.84 -15.09
CA MET A 1 -12.58 -9.19 -14.52
C MET A 1 -12.81 -9.72 -13.10
N TYR A 2 -12.98 -8.84 -12.11
CA TYR A 2 -13.33 -9.28 -10.75
C TYR A 2 -14.76 -9.79 -10.73
N SER A 3 -15.01 -10.84 -9.95
CA SER A 3 -16.40 -11.24 -9.72
C SER A 3 -17.14 -10.09 -9.00
N LYS A 4 -18.42 -9.91 -9.27
CA LYS A 4 -19.25 -8.95 -8.53
C LYS A 4 -19.14 -9.17 -7.01
N ARG A 5 -19.04 -10.44 -6.59
CA ARG A 5 -18.86 -10.83 -5.18
C ARG A 5 -17.55 -10.29 -4.60
N THR A 6 -16.43 -10.42 -5.30
CA THR A 6 -15.12 -9.91 -4.84
C THR A 6 -15.15 -8.39 -4.65
N LYS A 7 -15.75 -7.66 -5.60
CA LYS A 7 -15.91 -6.19 -5.50
C LYS A 7 -16.65 -5.81 -4.21
N TRP A 8 -17.81 -6.39 -3.98
CA TRP A 8 -18.60 -6.09 -2.79
C TRP A 8 -17.92 -6.52 -1.48
N ILE A 9 -17.25 -7.67 -1.45
CA ILE A 9 -16.49 -8.12 -0.28
C ILE A 9 -15.41 -7.11 0.08
N CYS A 10 -14.62 -6.63 -0.88
CA CYS A 10 -13.58 -5.64 -0.62
C CYS A 10 -14.16 -4.31 -0.12
N VAL A 11 -15.25 -3.82 -0.70
CA VAL A 11 -15.93 -2.60 -0.23
C VAL A 11 -16.44 -2.76 1.19
N LEU A 12 -17.14 -3.85 1.49
CA LEU A 12 -17.66 -4.13 2.83
C LEU A 12 -16.53 -4.27 3.86
N LEU A 13 -15.44 -4.94 3.52
CA LEU A 13 -14.27 -5.05 4.40
C LEU A 13 -13.60 -3.68 4.63
N THR A 14 -13.54 -2.81 3.62
CA THR A 14 -12.97 -1.46 3.78
C THR A 14 -13.83 -0.58 4.70
N LEU A 15 -15.15 -0.76 4.66
CA LEU A 15 -16.10 -0.02 5.49
C LEU A 15 -16.35 -0.66 6.87
N LEU A 16 -15.81 -1.85 7.13
CA LEU A 16 -15.97 -2.58 8.40
C LEU A 16 -15.56 -1.78 9.64
N PRO A 17 -14.53 -0.90 9.62
CA PRO A 17 -14.20 -0.03 10.74
C PRO A 17 -15.35 0.83 11.25
N ILE A 18 -16.29 1.24 10.38
CA ILE A 18 -17.41 2.12 10.78
C ILE A 18 -18.32 1.43 11.82
N PRO A 19 -18.98 0.29 11.52
CA PRO A 19 -19.83 -0.37 12.50
C PRO A 19 -19.05 -0.87 13.72
N LEU A 20 -17.81 -1.32 13.55
CA LEU A 20 -16.96 -1.72 14.68
C LEU A 20 -16.61 -0.54 15.57
N GLY A 21 -16.29 0.63 15.01
CA GLY A 21 -16.02 1.85 15.78
C GLY A 21 -17.21 2.27 16.62
N LEU A 22 -18.41 2.23 16.05
CA LEU A 22 -19.65 2.50 16.78
C LEU A 22 -19.88 1.51 17.93
N LEU A 23 -19.72 0.23 17.67
CA LEU A 23 -19.91 -0.84 18.67
C LEU A 23 -18.88 -0.74 19.82
N LEU A 24 -17.63 -0.37 19.51
CA LEU A 24 -16.54 -0.26 20.48
C LEU A 24 -16.46 1.13 21.14
N GLY A 25 -17.36 2.05 20.79
CA GLY A 25 -17.44 3.37 21.40
C GLY A 25 -16.29 4.31 21.02
N LEU A 26 -15.63 4.09 19.87
CA LEU A 26 -14.62 5.00 19.36
C LEU A 26 -15.26 6.33 18.97
N ARG A 27 -14.72 7.43 19.54
CA ARG A 27 -15.20 8.79 19.27
C ARG A 27 -14.34 9.53 18.24
N ASP A 28 -13.29 8.89 17.76
CA ASP A 28 -12.42 9.48 16.74
C ASP A 28 -13.12 9.47 15.38
N MET A 29 -13.59 10.65 14.96
CA MET A 29 -14.27 10.83 13.68
C MET A 29 -13.33 10.64 12.48
N GLY A 30 -12.04 10.91 12.64
CA GLY A 30 -11.06 10.79 11.56
C GLY A 30 -10.83 9.34 11.17
N LEU A 31 -10.34 8.52 12.10
CA LEU A 31 -9.99 7.13 11.85
C LEU A 31 -11.19 6.19 11.88
N GLY A 32 -12.26 6.57 12.60
CA GLY A 32 -13.47 5.76 12.69
C GLY A 32 -14.42 5.89 11.49
N PHE A 33 -14.43 7.04 10.81
CA PHE A 33 -15.41 7.33 9.73
C PHE A 33 -14.74 7.88 8.46
N ILE A 34 -13.95 8.94 8.57
CA ILE A 34 -13.41 9.65 7.39
C ILE A 34 -12.42 8.75 6.64
N GLU A 35 -11.53 8.07 7.37
CA GLU A 35 -10.54 7.17 6.77
C GLU A 35 -11.19 6.02 5.99
N PRO A 36 -12.10 5.20 6.57
CA PRO A 36 -12.72 4.09 5.83
C PRO A 36 -13.52 4.56 4.61
N ILE A 37 -14.20 5.70 4.71
CA ILE A 37 -14.96 6.27 3.58
C ILE A 37 -14.00 6.70 2.47
N SER A 38 -12.92 7.41 2.81
CA SER A 38 -11.92 7.84 1.82
C SER A 38 -11.24 6.66 1.14
N MET A 39 -10.89 5.61 1.90
CA MET A 39 -10.32 4.37 1.35
C MET A 39 -11.31 3.62 0.46
N ALA A 40 -12.59 3.60 0.81
CA ALA A 40 -13.62 3.01 -0.03
C ALA A 40 -13.82 3.75 -1.37
N LEU A 41 -13.73 5.10 -1.35
CA LEU A 41 -13.76 5.91 -2.57
C LEU A 41 -12.55 5.61 -3.47
N VAL A 42 -11.34 5.56 -2.89
CA VAL A 42 -10.12 5.19 -3.63
C VAL A 42 -10.24 3.77 -4.20
N LEU A 43 -10.77 2.83 -3.43
CA LEU A 43 -11.02 1.45 -3.87
C LEU A 43 -11.98 1.41 -5.08
N LEU A 44 -13.09 2.13 -5.02
CA LEU A 44 -14.05 2.21 -6.12
C LEU A 44 -13.45 2.85 -7.37
N LEU A 45 -12.66 3.91 -7.21
CA LEU A 45 -11.93 4.53 -8.32
C LEU A 45 -10.92 3.55 -8.94
N CYS A 46 -10.11 2.86 -8.14
CA CYS A 46 -9.18 1.85 -8.62
C CYS A 46 -9.91 0.72 -9.37
N MET A 47 -11.05 0.25 -8.84
CA MET A 47 -11.86 -0.78 -9.50
C MET A 47 -12.42 -0.30 -10.85
N HIS A 48 -12.87 0.96 -10.92
CA HIS A 48 -13.40 1.54 -12.15
C HIS A 48 -12.30 1.72 -13.19
N MET A 49 -11.17 2.29 -12.80
CA MET A 49 -10.05 2.56 -13.72
C MET A 49 -9.35 1.29 -14.22
N THR A 50 -9.44 0.19 -13.48
CA THR A 50 -8.85 -1.11 -13.87
C THR A 50 -9.87 -2.07 -14.51
N GLU A 51 -11.09 -1.60 -14.74
CA GLU A 51 -12.13 -2.41 -15.38
C GLU A 51 -11.78 -2.68 -16.84
N GLY A 52 -11.75 -3.96 -17.23
CA GLY A 52 -11.33 -4.38 -18.58
C GLY A 52 -9.83 -4.64 -18.77
N GLU A 53 -8.99 -4.29 -17.81
CA GLU A 53 -7.55 -4.54 -17.87
C GLU A 53 -7.18 -5.98 -17.45
N GLU A 54 -7.25 -6.92 -18.39
CA GLU A 54 -6.87 -8.32 -18.09
C GLU A 54 -5.37 -8.53 -17.98
N LYS A 55 -4.54 -7.73 -18.66
CA LYS A 55 -3.08 -7.85 -18.66
C LYS A 55 -2.48 -7.69 -17.26
N ASN A 56 -3.07 -6.88 -16.39
CA ASN A 56 -2.60 -6.56 -15.05
C ASN A 56 -3.45 -7.21 -13.94
N LYS A 57 -4.25 -8.22 -14.22
CA LYS A 57 -5.21 -8.82 -13.30
C LYS A 57 -4.62 -9.14 -11.91
N LYS A 58 -3.43 -9.71 -11.83
CA LYS A 58 -2.78 -10.06 -10.55
C LYS A 58 -2.36 -8.83 -9.75
N VAL A 59 -1.82 -7.81 -10.44
CA VAL A 59 -1.41 -6.54 -9.81
C VAL A 59 -2.63 -5.78 -9.33
N ASN A 60 -3.67 -5.71 -10.17
CA ASN A 60 -4.93 -5.07 -9.82
C ASN A 60 -5.61 -5.76 -8.62
N GLN A 61 -5.59 -7.10 -8.56
CA GLN A 61 -6.08 -7.83 -7.40
C GLN A 61 -5.31 -7.49 -6.13
N LEU A 62 -3.97 -7.40 -6.21
CA LEU A 62 -3.17 -7.00 -5.06
C LEU A 62 -3.61 -5.63 -4.52
N VAL A 63 -3.70 -4.62 -5.39
CA VAL A 63 -4.09 -3.25 -4.99
C VAL A 63 -5.46 -3.22 -4.32
N ILE A 64 -6.43 -3.95 -4.89
CA ILE A 64 -7.80 -4.01 -4.36
C ILE A 64 -7.86 -4.66 -2.97
N TRP A 65 -7.03 -5.67 -2.69
CA TRP A 65 -6.97 -6.30 -1.37
C TRP A 65 -6.13 -5.50 -0.36
N LEU A 66 -5.16 -4.72 -0.83
CA LEU A 66 -4.35 -3.87 0.05
C LEU A 66 -5.17 -2.77 0.74
N LEU A 67 -6.13 -2.16 0.06
CA LEU A 67 -6.93 -1.06 0.63
C LEU A 67 -7.78 -1.50 1.83
N PRO A 68 -8.52 -2.63 1.81
CA PRO A 68 -9.19 -3.14 3.00
C PRO A 68 -8.22 -3.47 4.15
N ILE A 69 -7.05 -4.03 3.84
CA ILE A 69 -6.03 -4.36 4.85
C ILE A 69 -5.51 -3.07 5.51
N LEU A 70 -5.24 -2.03 4.71
CA LEU A 70 -4.84 -0.71 5.19
C LEU A 70 -5.88 -0.09 6.12
N SER A 71 -7.13 -0.03 5.66
CA SER A 71 -8.23 0.58 6.43
C SER A 71 -8.41 -0.13 7.78
N ASN A 72 -8.48 -1.46 7.79
CA ASN A 72 -8.61 -2.21 9.04
C ASN A 72 -7.35 -2.09 9.91
N GLY A 73 -6.15 -2.05 9.33
CA GLY A 73 -4.90 -1.84 10.06
C GLY A 73 -4.87 -0.50 10.79
N CYS A 74 -5.26 0.59 10.13
CA CYS A 74 -5.40 1.92 10.74
C CYS A 74 -6.42 1.92 11.87
N PHE A 75 -7.57 1.27 11.66
CA PHE A 75 -8.61 1.14 12.68
C PHE A 75 -8.11 0.41 13.92
N PHE A 76 -7.51 -0.77 13.78
CA PHE A 76 -7.02 -1.55 14.92
C PHE A 76 -5.88 -0.83 15.65
N LEU A 77 -5.03 -0.10 14.93
CA LEU A 77 -3.99 0.74 15.52
C LEU A 77 -4.60 1.84 16.39
N SER A 78 -5.59 2.56 15.87
CA SER A 78 -6.33 3.59 16.61
C SER A 78 -7.03 3.01 17.83
N TYR A 79 -7.71 1.88 17.67
CA TYR A 79 -8.38 1.20 18.77
C TYR A 79 -7.40 0.80 19.88
N ALA A 80 -6.26 0.20 19.53
CA ALA A 80 -5.25 -0.19 20.50
C ALA A 80 -4.70 1.00 21.30
N LEU A 81 -4.47 2.14 20.63
CA LEU A 81 -4.05 3.37 21.29
C LEU A 81 -5.12 3.90 22.24
N ASN A 82 -6.40 3.86 21.85
CA ASN A 82 -7.52 4.26 22.69
C ASN A 82 -7.68 3.37 23.94
N GLN A 83 -7.28 2.09 23.86
CA GLN A 83 -7.24 1.18 25.01
C GLN A 83 -6.02 1.39 25.92
N GLY A 84 -5.19 2.38 25.64
CA GLY A 84 -4.02 2.71 26.43
C GLY A 84 -2.82 1.78 26.23
N LEU A 85 -2.82 0.98 25.17
CA LEU A 85 -1.66 0.16 24.81
C LEU A 85 -0.50 1.08 24.41
N ARG A 86 0.63 0.91 25.07
CA ARG A 86 1.85 1.71 24.85
C ARG A 86 2.79 0.96 23.89
N PHE A 87 2.86 1.43 22.68
CA PHE A 87 3.84 0.99 21.69
C PHE A 87 4.26 2.17 20.80
N SER A 88 5.39 2.06 20.15
CA SER A 88 5.83 3.10 19.22
C SER A 88 4.99 3.03 17.94
N VAL A 89 4.07 3.98 17.79
CA VAL A 89 3.26 4.15 16.56
C VAL A 89 4.17 4.25 15.35
N MET A 90 5.29 4.99 15.49
CA MET A 90 6.25 5.14 14.43
C MET A 90 6.82 3.80 13.95
N ARG A 91 7.26 2.92 14.86
CA ARG A 91 7.77 1.59 14.49
C ARG A 91 6.72 0.75 13.77
N VAL A 92 5.45 0.82 14.21
CA VAL A 92 4.35 0.12 13.55
C VAL A 92 4.17 0.64 12.13
N MET A 93 4.16 1.96 11.93
CA MET A 93 4.00 2.58 10.60
C MET A 93 5.19 2.27 9.68
N VAL A 94 6.41 2.36 10.18
CA VAL A 94 7.63 2.01 9.43
C VAL A 94 7.64 0.52 9.06
N GLY A 95 7.28 -0.36 9.99
CA GLY A 95 7.16 -1.79 9.73
C GLY A 95 6.10 -2.12 8.69
N PHE A 96 4.95 -1.47 8.80
CA PHE A 96 3.87 -1.62 7.83
C PHE A 96 4.31 -1.15 6.43
N PHE A 97 4.97 0.01 6.34
CA PHE A 97 5.54 0.51 5.09
C PHE A 97 6.56 -0.48 4.50
N GLY A 98 7.51 -0.98 5.30
CA GLY A 98 8.50 -1.96 4.86
C GLY A 98 7.85 -3.23 4.30
N LEU A 99 6.83 -3.75 5.00
CA LEU A 99 6.06 -4.91 4.53
C LEU A 99 5.36 -4.64 3.19
N MET A 100 4.71 -3.47 3.07
CA MET A 100 4.07 -3.04 1.82
C MET A 100 5.06 -2.98 0.67
N MET A 101 6.26 -2.45 0.89
CA MET A 101 7.30 -2.37 -0.14
C MET A 101 7.79 -3.74 -0.57
N VAL A 102 7.94 -4.70 0.34
CA VAL A 102 8.24 -6.10 0.00
C VAL A 102 7.15 -6.70 -0.88
N VAL A 103 5.89 -6.53 -0.48
CA VAL A 103 4.74 -7.07 -1.21
C VAL A 103 4.63 -6.43 -2.61
N ILE A 104 4.63 -5.09 -2.69
CA ILE A 104 4.51 -4.37 -3.96
C ILE A 104 5.70 -4.68 -4.86
N GLY A 105 6.93 -4.66 -4.32
CA GLY A 105 8.15 -4.96 -5.06
C GLY A 105 8.13 -6.34 -5.71
N ASN A 106 7.59 -7.35 -5.03
CA ASN A 106 7.43 -8.70 -5.60
C ASN A 106 6.45 -8.75 -6.79
N TYR A 107 5.51 -7.82 -6.88
CA TYR A 107 4.57 -7.72 -7.99
C TYR A 107 5.02 -6.77 -9.11
N MET A 108 5.94 -5.84 -8.81
CA MET A 108 6.42 -4.82 -9.74
C MET A 108 6.89 -5.40 -11.09
N PRO A 109 7.71 -6.48 -11.15
CA PRO A 109 8.14 -7.05 -12.42
C PRO A 109 7.01 -7.65 -13.27
N LYS A 110 5.85 -7.88 -12.68
CA LYS A 110 4.66 -8.44 -13.36
C LYS A 110 3.72 -7.35 -13.85
N CYS A 111 3.99 -6.09 -13.48
CA CYS A 111 3.17 -4.95 -13.85
C CYS A 111 3.43 -4.57 -15.31
N ARG A 112 2.45 -4.80 -16.18
CA ARG A 112 2.48 -4.34 -17.57
C ARG A 112 2.12 -2.88 -17.63
N GLN A 113 2.59 -2.20 -18.68
CA GLN A 113 2.29 -0.78 -18.91
C GLN A 113 0.78 -0.53 -18.85
N ASN A 114 0.38 0.42 -18.01
CA ASN A 114 -1.01 0.80 -17.80
C ASN A 114 -1.11 2.23 -17.22
N PRO A 115 -2.28 2.88 -17.37
CA PRO A 115 -2.44 4.26 -16.92
C PRO A 115 -2.69 4.44 -15.43
N VAL A 116 -2.76 3.36 -14.63
CA VAL A 116 -3.22 3.45 -13.22
C VAL A 116 -2.13 3.11 -12.22
N ILE A 117 -1.43 1.99 -12.40
CA ILE A 117 -0.54 1.38 -11.39
C ILE A 117 0.88 1.26 -11.93
N GLY A 118 1.88 1.63 -11.14
CA GLY A 118 3.30 1.48 -11.47
C GLY A 118 4.10 2.77 -11.33
N ILE A 119 5.36 2.74 -11.76
CA ILE A 119 6.26 3.89 -11.83
C ILE A 119 5.92 4.67 -13.11
N ARG A 120 5.09 5.71 -12.94
CA ARG A 120 4.44 6.45 -14.03
C ARG A 120 5.13 7.80 -14.23
N ILE A 121 6.26 7.80 -14.85
CA ILE A 121 6.95 8.99 -15.36
C ILE A 121 6.80 9.06 -16.87
N SER A 122 6.88 10.26 -17.45
CA SER A 122 6.55 10.49 -18.87
C SER A 122 7.22 9.48 -19.79
N TRP A 123 8.51 9.27 -19.65
CA TRP A 123 9.27 8.38 -20.51
C TRP A 123 9.03 6.87 -20.26
N THR A 124 8.55 6.45 -19.08
CA THR A 124 8.10 5.06 -18.89
C THR A 124 6.75 4.82 -19.54
N LEU A 125 5.89 5.85 -19.58
CA LEU A 125 4.59 5.76 -20.26
C LEU A 125 4.69 5.80 -21.78
N GLU A 126 5.75 6.39 -22.34
CA GLU A 126 5.98 6.49 -23.78
C GLU A 126 6.58 5.21 -24.39
N SER A 127 7.25 4.37 -23.59
CA SER A 127 7.94 3.16 -24.07
C SER A 127 7.65 1.94 -23.20
N GLU A 128 7.02 0.92 -23.81
CA GLU A 128 6.78 -0.37 -23.11
C GLU A 128 8.08 -1.07 -22.73
N ASN A 129 9.13 -0.93 -23.53
CA ASN A 129 10.45 -1.51 -23.21
C ASN A 129 11.05 -0.84 -21.98
N ASN A 130 11.00 0.49 -21.91
CA ASN A 130 11.48 1.24 -20.75
C ASN A 130 10.63 0.91 -19.51
N TRP A 131 9.30 0.87 -19.64
CA TRP A 131 8.41 0.42 -18.57
C TRP A 131 8.84 -0.93 -17.98
N ASN A 132 8.97 -1.93 -18.87
CA ASN A 132 9.32 -3.29 -18.46
C ASN A 132 10.71 -3.36 -17.80
N ALA A 133 11.71 -2.65 -18.34
CA ALA A 133 13.06 -2.59 -17.77
C ALA A 133 13.06 -1.96 -16.38
N THR A 134 12.41 -0.79 -16.25
CA THR A 134 12.29 -0.06 -14.97
C THR A 134 11.60 -0.90 -13.90
N HIS A 135 10.46 -1.51 -14.21
CA HIS A 135 9.70 -2.30 -13.25
C HIS A 135 10.41 -3.62 -12.86
N ARG A 136 11.15 -4.22 -13.79
CA ARG A 136 11.97 -5.41 -13.49
C ARG A 136 13.14 -5.09 -12.56
N MET A 137 13.74 -3.92 -12.70
CA MET A 137 14.82 -3.45 -11.81
C MET A 137 14.27 -2.99 -10.47
N ALA A 138 13.20 -2.19 -10.47
CA ALA A 138 12.59 -1.65 -9.26
C ALA A 138 12.04 -2.74 -8.32
N GLY A 139 11.52 -3.86 -8.86
CA GLY A 139 10.95 -4.92 -8.05
C GLY A 139 11.89 -5.48 -6.98
N PRO A 140 13.03 -6.10 -7.35
CA PRO A 140 14.02 -6.58 -6.39
C PRO A 140 14.56 -5.48 -5.48
N LEU A 141 14.77 -4.27 -6.01
CA LEU A 141 15.22 -3.12 -5.22
C LEU A 141 14.23 -2.82 -4.09
N TRP A 142 12.94 -2.71 -4.38
CA TRP A 142 11.89 -2.44 -3.38
C TRP A 142 11.78 -3.56 -2.35
N VAL A 143 11.93 -4.83 -2.76
CA VAL A 143 11.95 -5.96 -1.84
C VAL A 143 13.14 -5.85 -0.88
N LEU A 144 14.35 -5.58 -1.38
CA LEU A 144 15.56 -5.46 -0.57
C LEU A 144 15.48 -4.29 0.40
N LEU A 145 15.06 -3.12 -0.08
CA LEU A 145 14.93 -1.93 0.77
C LEU A 145 13.81 -2.09 1.80
N GLY A 146 12.67 -2.67 1.42
CA GLY A 146 11.60 -2.99 2.35
C GLY A 146 12.02 -3.98 3.43
N ALA A 147 12.76 -5.03 3.07
CA ALA A 147 13.34 -5.97 4.02
C ALA A 147 14.35 -5.28 4.95
N GLY A 148 15.20 -4.38 4.43
CA GLY A 148 16.13 -3.58 5.23
C GLY A 148 15.40 -2.69 6.26
N ILE A 149 14.29 -2.07 5.85
CA ILE A 149 13.43 -1.30 6.75
C ILE A 149 12.84 -2.21 7.85
N LEU A 150 12.35 -3.40 7.52
CA LEU A 150 11.85 -4.36 8.52
C LEU A 150 12.94 -4.82 9.49
N LEU A 151 14.14 -5.07 8.99
CA LEU A 151 15.30 -5.45 9.82
C LEU A 151 15.76 -4.31 10.74
N SER A 152 15.40 -3.06 10.47
CA SER A 152 15.72 -1.92 11.33
C SER A 152 14.84 -1.83 12.59
N LEU A 153 13.66 -2.48 12.62
CA LEU A 153 12.66 -2.35 13.69
C LEU A 153 13.15 -2.69 15.10
N PRO A 154 14.05 -3.67 15.32
CA PRO A 154 14.59 -3.97 16.65
C PRO A 154 15.53 -2.89 17.22
N PHE A 155 16.03 -1.99 16.34
CA PHE A 155 16.98 -0.94 16.74
C PHE A 155 16.28 0.31 17.30
N SER A 156 17.03 1.38 17.52
CA SER A 156 16.49 2.65 18.00
C SER A 156 15.53 3.29 16.98
N GLU A 157 14.64 4.15 17.46
CA GLU A 157 13.72 4.88 16.56
C GLU A 157 14.47 5.73 15.53
N THR A 158 15.63 6.28 15.90
CA THR A 158 16.48 7.02 14.97
C THR A 158 16.97 6.14 13.81
N VAL A 159 17.39 4.91 14.10
CA VAL A 159 17.80 3.93 13.07
C VAL A 159 16.62 3.54 12.17
N CYS A 160 15.44 3.30 12.76
CA CYS A 160 14.23 3.00 11.99
C CYS A 160 13.88 4.16 11.04
N MET A 161 13.93 5.40 11.53
CA MET A 161 13.66 6.59 10.71
C MET A 161 14.68 6.78 9.61
N ALA A 162 15.97 6.62 9.92
CA ALA A 162 17.02 6.69 8.91
C ALA A 162 16.83 5.63 7.83
N ALA A 163 16.56 4.38 8.20
CA ALA A 163 16.29 3.29 7.27
C ALA A 163 15.05 3.59 6.39
N PHE A 164 13.99 4.14 6.99
CA PHE A 164 12.80 4.54 6.25
C PHE A 164 13.09 5.64 5.22
N PHE A 165 13.73 6.76 5.62
CA PHE A 165 13.96 7.88 4.71
C PHE A 165 14.99 7.53 3.62
N VAL A 166 16.07 6.83 3.97
CA VAL A 166 17.07 6.38 2.99
C VAL A 166 16.45 5.36 2.04
N GLY A 167 15.71 4.37 2.58
CA GLY A 167 15.02 3.37 1.77
C GLY A 167 14.00 4.01 0.83
N PHE A 168 13.17 4.91 1.32
CA PHE A 168 12.18 5.64 0.52
C PHE A 168 12.84 6.47 -0.59
N ALA A 169 13.89 7.23 -0.27
CA ALA A 169 14.63 8.02 -1.26
C ALA A 169 15.21 7.14 -2.37
N LEU A 170 15.83 6.00 -2.02
CA LEU A 170 16.38 5.06 -3.00
C LEU A 170 15.29 4.39 -3.83
N MET A 171 14.13 4.06 -3.24
CA MET A 171 12.98 3.49 -3.96
C MET A 171 12.43 4.42 -5.05
N VAL A 172 12.56 5.73 -4.86
CA VAL A 172 12.10 6.73 -5.84
C VAL A 172 13.21 7.09 -6.80
N LEU A 173 14.38 7.50 -6.29
CA LEU A 173 15.46 8.05 -7.10
C LEU A 173 16.09 7.03 -8.05
N VAL A 174 16.36 5.81 -7.57
CA VAL A 174 17.06 4.81 -8.39
C VAL A 174 16.23 4.41 -9.62
N PRO A 175 14.95 4.05 -9.52
CA PRO A 175 14.15 3.75 -10.71
C PRO A 175 13.95 4.96 -11.62
N THR A 176 13.86 6.17 -11.06
CA THR A 176 13.69 7.41 -11.85
C THR A 176 14.92 7.72 -12.68
N VAL A 177 16.12 7.55 -12.10
CA VAL A 177 17.38 7.76 -12.82
C VAL A 177 17.69 6.64 -13.81
N TYR A 178 17.30 5.41 -13.48
CA TYR A 178 17.49 4.24 -14.34
C TYR A 178 16.60 4.28 -15.59
N SER A 179 15.40 4.79 -15.47
CA SER A 179 14.42 4.85 -16.56
C SER A 179 14.73 5.98 -17.54
#